data_913c5af940d7963c1c31177905169e07
#
_entry.id   913c5af940d7963c1c31177905169e07
#
_cell.length_a   1.000
_cell.length_b   1.000
_cell.length_c   1.000
_cell.angle_alpha   90.00
_cell.angle_beta   90.00
_cell.angle_gamma   90.00
#
_symmetry.space_group_name_H-M   'P 1'
#
loop_
_entity.id
_entity.type
_entity.pdbx_description
1 polymer ?
#
loop_
_entity_poly.entity_id
_entity_poly.type
_entity_poly.pdbx_seq_one_letter_code
_entity_poly.pdbx_strand_id
1 'polypeptide(L)'
;MITLTDLFCGAGGSSTGAVQVPGVQVRVASNHWQLAVDTHEENHPDTGHVCADLSQIAPRYYPRTDILWASPECTNHSIAKGARKVVPDLFNPIPDEAQERSRATMWDVPRFAEVHRYSAVIVENVVDVARWHPYQAWLIAMDSLGYEHEVVFMNSMHAWHLGDPAPQSRDRFYAIFWRKGNRRPDLQRIQRPPANCEVHGPVAAIKAWKTGKRVGRYRQQYVFRCPEVSCRGREVTPAWLPASSIIDWSDLGTRIGDRPRPLAEKTMRRIQAGIDRYWSGQERDPLVVNHVSGSDSTRSTSVREAAPTMVAGGLHASLLVPVEGREGKAPQSVAEPYRTQTTRNETGLLTPFIAELRGGGSTARTVTEPLATATASGTHHGLTTGKSTSIEDARFRMLSPDEIKRAMAFPAEYRILGTKRDQVRMSGNAVTPPAARDLVAAVAASLEGAA
;
A
#
# COMPACT_ATOMS: atom_id res chain seq x y z
N MET A 1 -10.90 23.68 15.82
CA MET A 1 -11.18 22.55 14.90
C MET A 1 -10.47 22.86 13.59
N ILE A 2 -9.62 21.94 13.14
CA ILE A 2 -8.84 22.07 11.89
C ILE A 2 -9.65 21.48 10.75
N THR A 3 -9.77 22.19 9.65
CA THR A 3 -10.57 21.79 8.48
C THR A 3 -9.70 21.33 7.33
N LEU A 4 -10.14 20.32 6.57
CA LEU A 4 -9.39 19.72 5.47
C LEU A 4 -10.21 19.65 4.19
N THR A 5 -9.57 19.97 3.05
CA THR A 5 -10.05 19.68 1.69
C THR A 5 -9.28 18.46 1.16
N ASP A 6 -9.99 17.46 0.63
CA ASP A 6 -9.41 16.24 0.04
C ASP A 6 -9.61 16.22 -1.48
N LEU A 7 -8.57 16.54 -2.24
CA LEU A 7 -8.59 16.51 -3.70
C LEU A 7 -8.05 15.17 -4.22
N PHE A 8 -8.69 14.65 -5.27
CA PHE A 8 -8.41 13.31 -5.81
C PHE A 8 -8.66 12.20 -4.78
N CYS A 9 -9.71 12.36 -3.95
CA CYS A 9 -10.00 11.57 -2.77
C CYS A 9 -10.12 10.05 -3.01
N GLY A 10 -10.37 9.60 -4.25
CA GLY A 10 -10.56 8.20 -4.58
C GLY A 10 -11.63 7.54 -3.70
N ALA A 11 -11.32 6.39 -3.11
CA ALA A 11 -12.20 5.70 -2.17
C ALA A 11 -12.16 6.29 -0.73
N GLY A 12 -11.57 7.48 -0.51
CA GLY A 12 -11.61 8.16 0.78
C GLY A 12 -10.56 7.69 1.81
N GLY A 13 -9.48 7.04 1.40
CA GLY A 13 -8.45 6.58 2.35
C GLY A 13 -7.75 7.73 3.09
N SER A 14 -7.52 8.86 2.43
CA SER A 14 -7.00 10.10 3.02
C SER A 14 -7.98 10.70 4.03
N SER A 15 -9.23 10.85 3.66
CA SER A 15 -10.29 11.33 4.55
C SER A 15 -10.50 10.41 5.75
N THR A 16 -10.53 9.08 5.53
CA THR A 16 -10.64 8.08 6.61
C THR A 16 -9.49 8.19 7.62
N GLY A 17 -8.28 8.45 7.16
CA GLY A 17 -7.14 8.70 8.05
C GLY A 17 -7.25 10.05 8.76
N ALA A 18 -7.65 11.10 8.05
CA ALA A 18 -7.76 12.46 8.59
C ALA A 18 -8.78 12.55 9.73
N VAL A 19 -9.97 11.94 9.60
CA VAL A 19 -11.01 11.99 10.65
C VAL A 19 -10.66 11.18 11.90
N GLN A 20 -9.64 10.32 11.85
CA GLN A 20 -9.10 9.64 13.03
C GLN A 20 -8.24 10.58 13.91
N VAL A 21 -7.87 11.74 13.41
CA VAL A 21 -7.08 12.73 14.15
C VAL A 21 -8.05 13.63 14.93
N PRO A 22 -7.98 13.67 16.29
CA PRO A 22 -8.86 14.52 17.09
C PRO A 22 -8.79 15.98 16.65
N GLY A 23 -9.95 16.63 16.54
CA GLY A 23 -10.04 18.03 16.15
C GLY A 23 -9.89 18.32 14.65
N VAL A 24 -9.75 17.29 13.79
CA VAL A 24 -9.71 17.43 12.33
C VAL A 24 -11.05 17.05 11.70
N GLN A 25 -11.54 17.84 10.77
CA GLN A 25 -12.75 17.61 9.99
C GLN A 25 -12.48 17.75 8.49
N VAL A 26 -12.91 16.77 7.70
CA VAL A 26 -12.92 16.88 6.23
C VAL A 26 -14.17 17.64 5.79
N ARG A 27 -13.98 18.81 5.18
CA ARG A 27 -15.09 19.71 4.78
C ARG A 27 -15.59 19.43 3.38
N VAL A 28 -14.68 19.05 2.47
CA VAL A 28 -15.01 18.74 1.08
C VAL A 28 -14.03 17.71 0.53
N ALA A 29 -14.56 16.76 -0.22
CA ALA A 29 -13.82 15.77 -0.98
C ALA A 29 -14.20 15.84 -2.46
N SER A 30 -13.23 15.66 -3.35
CA SER A 30 -13.46 15.73 -4.79
C SER A 30 -12.72 14.65 -5.57
N ASN A 31 -13.41 14.11 -6.59
CA ASN A 31 -12.85 13.20 -7.57
C ASN A 31 -13.59 13.35 -8.91
N HIS A 32 -12.95 12.98 -10.02
CA HIS A 32 -13.59 12.99 -11.33
C HIS A 32 -14.46 11.75 -11.62
N TRP A 33 -14.30 10.68 -10.84
CA TRP A 33 -15.02 9.42 -11.01
C TRP A 33 -16.21 9.37 -10.05
N GLN A 34 -17.44 9.42 -10.60
CA GLN A 34 -18.67 9.47 -9.80
C GLN A 34 -18.76 8.34 -8.78
N LEU A 35 -18.47 7.09 -9.16
CA LEU A 35 -18.51 5.94 -8.25
C LEU A 35 -17.55 6.09 -7.05
N ALA A 36 -16.41 6.77 -7.23
CA ALA A 36 -15.50 7.06 -6.12
C ALA A 36 -16.08 8.13 -5.20
N VAL A 37 -16.77 9.13 -5.77
CA VAL A 37 -17.49 10.16 -4.99
C VAL A 37 -18.63 9.53 -4.19
N ASP A 38 -19.44 8.68 -4.83
CA ASP A 38 -20.55 7.97 -4.16
C ASP A 38 -20.04 7.07 -3.04
N THR A 39 -18.91 6.37 -3.28
CA THR A 39 -18.24 5.55 -2.25
C THR A 39 -17.75 6.41 -1.08
N HIS A 40 -17.20 7.58 -1.36
CA HIS A 40 -16.76 8.52 -0.33
C HIS A 40 -17.95 9.03 0.49
N GLU A 41 -19.02 9.43 -0.17
CA GLU A 41 -20.24 9.93 0.47
C GLU A 41 -20.90 8.90 1.38
N GLU A 42 -20.97 7.63 0.96
CA GLU A 42 -21.48 6.52 1.77
C GLU A 42 -20.76 6.39 3.13
N ASN A 43 -19.47 6.70 3.18
CA ASN A 43 -18.64 6.51 4.37
C ASN A 43 -18.33 7.81 5.13
N HIS A 44 -18.52 8.95 4.48
CA HIS A 44 -18.27 10.29 5.04
C HIS A 44 -19.43 11.26 4.73
N PRO A 45 -20.66 10.98 5.22
CA PRO A 45 -21.86 11.74 4.84
C PRO A 45 -21.83 13.21 5.29
N ASP A 46 -21.03 13.54 6.31
CA ASP A 46 -20.88 14.92 6.81
C ASP A 46 -19.88 15.76 5.98
N THR A 47 -19.27 15.19 4.96
CA THR A 47 -18.35 15.86 4.05
C THR A 47 -19.09 16.36 2.82
N GLY A 48 -18.80 17.56 2.33
CA GLY A 48 -19.30 18.02 1.04
C GLY A 48 -18.59 17.27 -0.11
N HIS A 49 -19.34 16.88 -1.16
CA HIS A 49 -18.82 16.07 -2.25
C HIS A 49 -18.90 16.82 -3.58
N VAL A 50 -17.82 16.75 -4.38
CA VAL A 50 -17.76 17.36 -5.72
C VAL A 50 -17.24 16.33 -6.72
N CYS A 51 -18.10 15.94 -7.65
CA CYS A 51 -17.66 15.13 -8.82
C CYS A 51 -17.27 16.07 -9.96
N ALA A 52 -15.98 16.27 -10.15
CA ALA A 52 -15.48 17.15 -11.22
C ALA A 52 -14.06 16.81 -11.67
N ASP A 53 -13.74 17.12 -12.91
CA ASP A 53 -12.35 17.24 -13.36
C ASP A 53 -11.75 18.51 -12.73
N LEU A 54 -10.83 18.33 -11.81
CA LEU A 54 -10.23 19.44 -11.06
C LEU A 54 -9.52 20.45 -11.95
N SER A 55 -9.02 20.03 -13.11
CA SER A 55 -8.37 20.94 -14.06
C SER A 55 -9.36 21.93 -14.68
N GLN A 56 -10.66 21.62 -14.72
CA GLN A 56 -11.72 22.40 -15.34
C GLN A 56 -12.50 23.29 -14.35
N ILE A 57 -12.39 23.01 -13.05
CA ILE A 57 -13.13 23.76 -12.03
C ILE A 57 -12.27 24.88 -11.41
N ALA A 58 -12.85 26.05 -11.19
CA ALA A 58 -12.14 27.12 -10.53
C ALA A 58 -12.06 26.84 -9.02
N PRO A 59 -10.85 26.89 -8.41
CA PRO A 59 -10.66 26.59 -6.98
C PRO A 59 -11.58 27.37 -6.05
N ARG A 60 -11.93 28.62 -6.38
CA ARG A 60 -12.81 29.50 -5.56
C ARG A 60 -14.20 28.92 -5.25
N TYR A 61 -14.65 27.88 -5.96
CA TYR A 61 -15.91 27.20 -5.67
C TYR A 61 -15.81 26.23 -4.50
N TYR A 62 -14.60 25.91 -4.06
CA TYR A 62 -14.39 25.08 -2.88
C TYR A 62 -14.39 25.93 -1.61
N PRO A 63 -14.84 25.39 -0.46
CA PRO A 63 -14.75 26.09 0.81
C PRO A 63 -13.30 26.30 1.22
N ARG A 64 -13.02 27.39 1.90
CA ARG A 64 -11.72 27.62 2.51
C ARG A 64 -11.51 26.66 3.67
N THR A 65 -10.36 26.01 3.74
CA THR A 65 -9.96 25.09 4.81
C THR A 65 -8.52 25.36 5.24
N ASP A 66 -8.11 24.77 6.36
CA ASP A 66 -6.78 24.95 6.92
C ASP A 66 -5.75 24.07 6.20
N ILE A 67 -6.13 22.82 5.87
CA ILE A 67 -5.26 21.83 5.23
C ILE A 67 -5.82 21.46 3.87
N LEU A 68 -4.96 21.36 2.87
CA LEU A 68 -5.22 20.67 1.62
C LEU A 68 -4.53 19.30 1.65
N TRP A 69 -5.29 18.23 1.45
CA TRP A 69 -4.76 16.94 1.02
C TRP A 69 -5.00 16.79 -0.48
N ALA A 70 -3.99 16.34 -1.23
CA ALA A 70 -4.13 16.06 -2.65
C ALA A 70 -3.37 14.78 -3.03
N SER A 71 -4.05 13.87 -3.75
CA SER A 71 -3.45 12.63 -4.30
C SER A 71 -3.56 12.63 -5.83
N PRO A 72 -2.79 13.49 -6.54
CA PRO A 72 -2.85 13.61 -8.00
C PRO A 72 -2.58 12.29 -8.71
N GLU A 73 -3.16 12.08 -9.88
CA GLU A 73 -3.03 10.83 -10.62
C GLU A 73 -1.57 10.46 -10.92
N CYS A 74 -1.24 9.17 -10.73
CA CYS A 74 0.12 8.64 -10.88
C CYS A 74 0.33 7.77 -12.12
N THR A 75 -0.65 7.66 -13.02
CA THR A 75 -0.68 6.63 -14.08
C THR A 75 0.55 6.61 -14.97
N ASN A 76 1.33 7.67 -15.02
CA ASN A 76 2.53 7.78 -15.86
C ASN A 76 3.84 8.08 -15.10
N HIS A 77 3.78 8.21 -13.77
CA HIS A 77 4.96 8.24 -12.93
C HIS A 77 5.42 6.83 -12.50
N SER A 78 4.51 5.83 -12.59
CA SER A 78 4.77 4.46 -12.16
C SER A 78 5.50 3.63 -13.24
N ILE A 79 6.60 2.98 -12.86
CA ILE A 79 7.34 1.99 -13.67
C ILE A 79 6.50 0.70 -13.87
N ALA A 80 5.35 0.60 -13.23
CA ALA A 80 4.55 -0.61 -13.12
C ALA A 80 3.89 -1.09 -14.40
N LYS A 81 3.83 -0.29 -15.44
CA LYS A 81 3.23 -0.70 -16.73
C LYS A 81 4.11 -1.67 -17.54
N GLY A 82 5.35 -1.98 -17.10
CA GLY A 82 6.22 -2.95 -17.79
C GLY A 82 6.59 -2.57 -19.23
N ALA A 83 6.13 -1.44 -19.74
CA ALA A 83 6.45 -0.93 -21.06
C ALA A 83 7.73 -0.06 -20.98
N ARG A 84 8.69 -0.31 -21.88
CA ARG A 84 9.82 0.60 -22.08
C ARG A 84 9.26 2.00 -22.37
N LYS A 85 9.79 3.03 -21.70
CA LYS A 85 9.54 4.42 -22.08
C LYS A 85 9.98 4.60 -23.53
N VAL A 86 9.05 4.82 -24.43
CA VAL A 86 9.34 5.31 -25.76
C VAL A 86 9.73 6.77 -25.59
N VAL A 87 10.97 7.12 -25.87
CA VAL A 87 11.39 8.51 -25.97
C VAL A 87 10.77 9.03 -27.28
N PRO A 88 9.99 10.11 -27.26
CA PRO A 88 9.45 10.68 -28.49
C PRO A 88 10.59 11.04 -29.43
N ASP A 89 10.57 10.51 -30.64
CA ASP A 89 11.43 10.95 -31.74
C ASP A 89 10.56 11.52 -32.86
N LEU A 90 11.21 12.07 -33.90
CA LEU A 90 10.55 12.75 -35.03
C LEU A 90 9.58 11.82 -35.78
N PHE A 91 9.68 10.51 -35.60
CA PHE A 91 8.90 9.48 -36.31
C PHE A 91 7.85 8.81 -35.39
N ASN A 92 7.91 9.06 -34.08
CA ASN A 92 6.92 8.60 -33.07
C ASN A 92 6.34 9.83 -32.35
N PRO A 93 5.35 10.49 -32.94
CA PRO A 93 4.77 11.67 -32.35
C PRO A 93 3.81 11.30 -31.21
N ILE A 94 3.97 12.00 -30.12
CA ILE A 94 2.99 12.31 -29.09
C ILE A 94 2.78 11.22 -28.02
N PRO A 95 3.10 11.54 -26.74
CA PRO A 95 2.57 10.80 -25.61
C PRO A 95 1.03 10.80 -25.67
N ASP A 96 0.43 9.64 -25.40
CA ASP A 96 -1.00 9.45 -25.16
C ASP A 96 -1.57 10.64 -24.35
N GLU A 97 -2.60 11.34 -24.87
CA GLU A 97 -3.24 12.49 -24.19
C GLU A 97 -3.62 12.18 -22.74
N ALA A 98 -3.95 10.93 -22.43
CA ALA A 98 -4.17 10.46 -21.07
C ALA A 98 -2.90 10.55 -20.21
N GLN A 99 -1.70 10.45 -20.83
CA GLN A 99 -0.43 10.59 -20.12
C GLN A 99 -0.13 12.05 -19.80
N GLU A 100 -0.46 12.96 -20.68
CA GLU A 100 -0.28 14.40 -20.45
C GLU A 100 -1.27 14.90 -19.39
N ARG A 101 -2.54 14.50 -19.47
CA ARG A 101 -3.56 14.84 -18.48
C ARG A 101 -3.16 14.37 -17.07
N SER A 102 -2.69 13.13 -16.93
CA SER A 102 -2.24 12.59 -15.64
C SER A 102 -1.04 13.34 -15.02
N ARG A 103 -0.18 13.93 -15.87
CA ARG A 103 0.93 14.79 -15.38
C ARG A 103 0.43 16.19 -15.04
N ALA A 104 -0.60 16.67 -15.70
CA ALA A 104 -1.19 17.98 -15.46
C ALA A 104 -1.81 18.09 -14.06
N THR A 105 -2.34 16.99 -13.50
CA THR A 105 -3.00 17.00 -12.18
C THR A 105 -2.08 17.44 -11.02
N MET A 106 -0.77 17.29 -11.14
CA MET A 106 0.19 17.83 -10.16
C MET A 106 0.14 19.36 -10.08
N TRP A 107 -0.19 20.05 -11.19
CA TRP A 107 -0.29 21.51 -11.24
C TRP A 107 -1.58 22.06 -10.63
N ASP A 108 -2.58 21.21 -10.38
CA ASP A 108 -3.77 21.62 -9.64
C ASP A 108 -3.43 21.99 -8.19
N VAL A 109 -2.40 21.36 -7.61
CA VAL A 109 -1.98 21.65 -6.23
C VAL A 109 -1.56 23.12 -6.04
N PRO A 110 -0.58 23.68 -6.76
CA PRO A 110 -0.24 25.09 -6.63
C PRO A 110 -1.41 26.02 -7.04
N ARG A 111 -2.24 25.65 -8.00
CA ARG A 111 -3.42 26.43 -8.42
C ARG A 111 -4.44 26.56 -7.27
N PHE A 112 -4.73 25.48 -6.53
CA PHE A 112 -5.58 25.52 -5.35
C PHE A 112 -4.90 26.25 -4.19
N ALA A 113 -3.61 26.02 -3.97
CA ALA A 113 -2.82 26.68 -2.92
C ALA A 113 -2.75 28.20 -3.12
N GLU A 114 -2.66 28.69 -4.36
CA GLU A 114 -2.67 30.12 -4.70
C GLU A 114 -3.97 30.81 -4.25
N VAL A 115 -5.11 30.18 -4.54
CA VAL A 115 -6.43 30.77 -4.24
C VAL A 115 -6.79 30.68 -2.76
N HIS A 116 -6.61 29.51 -2.16
CA HIS A 116 -7.08 29.26 -0.78
C HIS A 116 -6.05 29.60 0.29
N ARG A 117 -4.77 29.66 -0.06
CA ARG A 117 -3.72 29.98 0.91
C ARG A 117 -3.76 29.08 2.15
N TYR A 118 -3.92 27.77 1.96
CA TYR A 118 -3.96 26.79 3.05
C TYR A 118 -2.82 26.98 4.05
N SER A 119 -3.05 26.70 5.33
CA SER A 119 -2.00 26.72 6.35
C SER A 119 -0.96 25.63 6.13
N ALA A 120 -1.41 24.47 5.60
CA ALA A 120 -0.53 23.39 5.16
C ALA A 120 -1.14 22.65 3.97
N VAL A 121 -0.26 21.97 3.19
CA VAL A 121 -0.63 21.13 2.04
C VAL A 121 0.11 19.80 2.13
N ILE A 122 -0.60 18.69 2.00
CA ILE A 122 -0.05 17.34 1.95
C ILE A 122 -0.32 16.76 0.57
N VAL A 123 0.71 16.37 -0.15
CA VAL A 123 0.59 15.77 -1.48
C VAL A 123 1.12 14.35 -1.45
N GLU A 124 0.30 13.38 -1.82
CA GLU A 124 0.66 11.96 -1.95
C GLU A 124 0.88 11.58 -3.40
N ASN A 125 1.87 10.73 -3.65
CA ASN A 125 2.05 10.10 -4.97
C ASN A 125 2.93 8.84 -4.86
N VAL A 126 3.18 8.18 -6.00
CA VAL A 126 4.18 7.11 -6.08
C VAL A 126 5.60 7.68 -5.93
N VAL A 127 6.53 6.85 -5.43
CA VAL A 127 7.94 7.25 -5.21
C VAL A 127 8.58 7.87 -6.47
N ASP A 128 8.20 7.38 -7.64
CA ASP A 128 8.80 7.78 -8.91
C ASP A 128 8.41 9.21 -9.37
N VAL A 129 7.44 9.86 -8.72
CA VAL A 129 7.12 11.27 -8.99
C VAL A 129 8.33 12.18 -8.72
N ALA A 130 9.21 11.83 -7.79
CA ALA A 130 10.45 12.54 -7.54
C ALA A 130 11.44 12.54 -8.73
N ARG A 131 11.16 11.73 -9.76
CA ARG A 131 11.92 11.68 -11.02
C ARG A 131 11.18 12.35 -12.18
N TRP A 132 10.04 12.94 -11.92
CA TRP A 132 9.29 13.70 -12.91
C TRP A 132 10.08 14.95 -13.34
N HIS A 133 10.24 15.16 -14.65
CA HIS A 133 11.08 16.24 -15.15
C HIS A 133 10.71 17.62 -14.60
N PRO A 134 9.42 18.04 -14.51
CA PRO A 134 9.03 19.31 -13.91
C PRO A 134 9.00 19.34 -12.37
N TYR A 135 9.43 18.28 -11.68
CA TYR A 135 9.33 18.17 -10.23
C TYR A 135 9.96 19.36 -9.48
N GLN A 136 11.13 19.81 -9.90
CA GLN A 136 11.79 20.96 -9.29
C GLN A 136 11.02 22.26 -9.53
N ALA A 137 10.49 22.47 -10.74
CA ALA A 137 9.68 23.65 -11.06
C ALA A 137 8.38 23.65 -10.23
N TRP A 138 7.78 22.49 -9.99
CA TRP A 138 6.62 22.34 -9.13
C TRP A 138 6.92 22.72 -7.67
N LEU A 139 8.05 22.32 -7.11
CA LEU A 139 8.48 22.74 -5.78
C LEU A 139 8.74 24.26 -5.71
N ILE A 140 9.37 24.83 -6.73
CA ILE A 140 9.60 26.29 -6.84
C ILE A 140 8.27 27.06 -6.90
N ALA A 141 7.27 26.53 -7.63
CA ALA A 141 5.95 27.15 -7.66
C ALA A 141 5.32 27.23 -6.26
N MET A 142 5.42 26.17 -5.45
CA MET A 142 4.90 26.19 -4.07
C MET A 142 5.74 27.13 -3.16
N ASP A 143 7.05 27.18 -3.34
CA ASP A 143 7.91 28.13 -2.60
C ASP A 143 7.55 29.59 -2.92
N SER A 144 7.29 29.91 -4.19
CA SER A 144 6.87 31.25 -4.64
C SER A 144 5.50 31.67 -4.09
N LEU A 145 4.63 30.68 -3.77
CA LEU A 145 3.37 30.91 -3.08
C LEU A 145 3.52 31.10 -1.55
N GLY A 146 4.74 31.09 -1.04
CA GLY A 146 5.06 31.33 0.35
C GLY A 146 5.03 30.07 1.25
N TYR A 147 5.34 28.91 0.70
CA TYR A 147 5.46 27.66 1.45
C TYR A 147 6.89 27.20 1.62
N GLU A 148 7.20 26.67 2.78
CA GLU A 148 8.32 25.76 3.02
C GLU A 148 7.85 24.33 2.84
N HIS A 149 8.77 23.39 2.63
CA HIS A 149 8.39 22.00 2.44
C HIS A 149 9.41 20.98 2.97
N GLU A 150 8.92 19.78 3.23
CA GLU A 150 9.73 18.58 3.43
C GLU A 150 9.12 17.42 2.66
N VAL A 151 10.00 16.59 2.06
CA VAL A 151 9.59 15.38 1.35
C VAL A 151 9.86 14.14 2.21
N VAL A 152 8.82 13.35 2.42
CA VAL A 152 8.85 12.09 3.16
C VAL A 152 8.61 10.92 2.22
N PHE A 153 9.49 9.93 2.26
CA PHE A 153 9.25 8.61 1.67
C PHE A 153 8.88 7.65 2.79
N MET A 154 7.67 7.14 2.79
CA MET A 154 7.18 6.27 3.85
C MET A 154 6.54 5.00 3.27
N ASN A 155 6.81 3.86 3.90
CA ASN A 155 6.10 2.64 3.62
C ASN A 155 4.91 2.52 4.58
N SER A 156 3.72 2.25 4.06
CA SER A 156 2.48 2.20 4.85
C SER A 156 2.49 1.18 5.99
N MET A 157 3.29 0.10 5.87
CA MET A 157 3.46 -0.88 6.96
C MET A 157 4.26 -0.34 8.16
N HIS A 158 4.78 0.87 8.05
CA HIS A 158 5.56 1.55 9.10
C HIS A 158 4.85 2.79 9.67
N ALA A 159 3.58 3.00 9.36
CA ALA A 159 2.77 4.11 9.87
C ALA A 159 2.19 3.78 11.26
N TRP A 160 3.06 3.75 12.28
CA TRP A 160 2.75 3.35 13.66
C TRP A 160 2.48 4.49 14.64
N HIS A 161 2.45 5.75 14.17
CA HIS A 161 2.48 6.89 15.08
C HIS A 161 1.26 6.98 16.01
N LEU A 162 0.07 6.81 15.47
CA LEU A 162 -1.20 6.90 16.22
C LEU A 162 -2.02 5.60 16.24
N GLY A 163 -1.41 4.47 15.97
CA GLY A 163 -2.07 3.16 16.00
C GLY A 163 -1.52 2.22 14.94
N ASP A 164 -2.24 1.15 14.68
CA ASP A 164 -1.82 0.10 13.77
C ASP A 164 -1.58 0.62 12.34
N PRO A 165 -0.52 0.13 11.67
CA PRO A 165 -0.22 0.46 10.28
C PRO A 165 -1.05 -0.39 9.32
N ALA A 166 -0.88 -0.17 8.03
CA ALA A 166 -1.43 -1.07 7.04
C ALA A 166 -0.67 -2.41 7.01
N PRO A 167 -1.35 -3.57 6.98
CA PRO A 167 -0.72 -4.88 6.82
C PRO A 167 -0.25 -5.11 5.37
N GLN A 168 0.26 -4.07 4.76
CA GLN A 168 0.68 -4.01 3.36
C GLN A 168 1.97 -3.19 3.21
N SER A 169 2.97 -3.75 2.54
CA SER A 169 4.15 -2.99 2.14
C SER A 169 3.83 -2.10 0.94
N ARG A 170 3.73 -0.79 1.18
CA ARG A 170 3.37 0.21 0.19
C ARG A 170 4.21 1.47 0.36
N ASP A 171 5.30 1.58 -0.41
CA ASP A 171 6.12 2.79 -0.43
C ASP A 171 5.45 3.91 -1.21
N ARG A 172 5.42 5.10 -0.60
CA ARG A 172 4.84 6.32 -1.16
C ARG A 172 5.72 7.54 -0.94
N PHE A 173 5.55 8.48 -1.82
CA PHE A 173 6.06 9.84 -1.72
C PHE A 173 5.01 10.71 -1.07
N TYR A 174 5.44 11.56 -0.14
CA TYR A 174 4.64 12.62 0.45
C TYR A 174 5.44 13.92 0.44
N ALA A 175 4.87 14.98 -0.15
CA ALA A 175 5.39 16.33 0.00
C ALA A 175 4.49 17.11 0.97
N ILE A 176 5.05 17.54 2.06
CA ILE A 176 4.35 18.30 3.09
C ILE A 176 4.83 19.74 3.01
N PHE A 177 3.90 20.66 2.79
CA PHE A 177 4.13 22.09 2.72
C PHE A 177 3.45 22.77 3.90
N TRP A 178 4.10 23.79 4.46
CA TRP A 178 3.52 24.69 5.47
C TRP A 178 3.89 26.14 5.12
N ARG A 179 3.06 27.06 5.51
CA ARG A 179 3.31 28.47 5.22
C ARG A 179 4.58 28.97 5.91
N LYS A 180 5.38 29.77 5.21
CA LYS A 180 6.55 30.44 5.78
C LYS A 180 6.12 31.26 7.01
N GLY A 181 6.83 31.05 8.11
CA GLY A 181 6.51 31.61 9.42
C GLY A 181 5.65 30.75 10.34
N ASN A 182 4.98 29.70 9.81
CA ASN A 182 4.31 28.71 10.63
C ASN A 182 5.32 27.71 11.23
N ARG A 183 4.95 27.09 12.33
CA ARG A 183 5.73 26.02 12.95
C ARG A 183 5.87 24.84 11.97
N ARG A 184 7.10 24.35 11.81
CA ARG A 184 7.40 23.16 11.01
C ARG A 184 6.75 21.91 11.64
N PRO A 185 6.03 21.06 10.89
CA PRO A 185 5.53 19.77 11.36
C PRO A 185 6.67 18.84 11.78
N ASP A 186 6.49 18.08 12.87
CA ASP A 186 7.46 17.05 13.30
C ASP A 186 7.29 15.77 12.48
N LEU A 187 7.81 15.79 11.25
CA LEU A 187 7.73 14.66 10.34
C LEU A 187 8.76 13.57 10.66
N GLN A 188 9.71 13.82 11.54
CA GLN A 188 10.68 12.82 11.94
C GLN A 188 10.07 11.82 12.92
N ARG A 189 9.22 12.30 13.82
CA ARG A 189 8.55 11.47 14.81
C ARG A 189 7.71 10.36 14.16
N ILE A 190 6.94 10.69 13.12
CA ILE A 190 6.09 9.72 12.40
C ILE A 190 6.89 8.73 11.55
N GLN A 191 8.19 8.97 11.33
CA GLN A 191 9.08 8.10 10.57
C GLN A 191 9.95 7.19 11.44
N ARG A 192 9.60 7.03 12.73
CA ARG A 192 10.30 6.17 13.70
C ARG A 192 9.45 4.97 14.11
N PRO A 193 9.32 3.96 13.26
CA PRO A 193 8.54 2.77 13.59
C PRO A 193 9.18 1.99 14.73
N PRO A 194 8.38 1.26 15.53
CA PRO A 194 8.89 0.35 16.54
C PRO A 194 9.68 -0.79 15.88
N ALA A 195 10.80 -1.16 16.49
CA ALA A 195 11.63 -2.28 16.07
C ALA A 195 12.24 -2.96 17.30
N ASN A 196 12.76 -4.17 17.13
CA ASN A 196 13.53 -4.84 18.17
C ASN A 196 15.00 -4.91 17.77
N CYS A 197 15.88 -4.37 18.61
CA CYS A 197 17.32 -4.49 18.47
C CYS A 197 17.82 -5.67 19.32
N GLU A 198 18.62 -6.54 18.76
CA GLU A 198 19.19 -7.70 19.47
C GLU A 198 19.98 -7.31 20.72
N VAL A 199 20.54 -6.08 20.75
CA VAL A 199 21.37 -5.58 21.87
C VAL A 199 20.56 -4.73 22.86
N HIS A 200 19.63 -3.90 22.35
CA HIS A 200 18.93 -2.89 23.17
C HIS A 200 17.45 -3.18 23.39
N GLY A 201 16.94 -4.31 22.83
CA GLY A 201 15.52 -4.63 22.91
C GLY A 201 14.67 -3.66 22.07
N PRO A 202 13.46 -3.29 22.56
CA PRO A 202 12.55 -2.41 21.83
C PRO A 202 13.15 -1.01 21.62
N VAL A 203 13.13 -0.52 20.37
CA VAL A 203 13.63 0.81 19.96
C VAL A 203 12.70 1.48 18.98
N ALA A 204 12.73 2.82 18.93
CA ALA A 204 12.11 3.60 17.86
C ALA A 204 13.15 3.78 16.73
N ALA A 205 13.09 2.93 15.72
CA ALA A 205 14.08 2.83 14.67
C ALA A 205 14.24 4.13 13.88
N ILE A 206 15.45 4.44 13.43
CA ILE A 206 15.74 5.61 12.61
C ILE A 206 15.99 5.21 11.14
N LYS A 207 15.43 5.98 10.22
CA LYS A 207 15.64 5.78 8.78
C LYS A 207 17.08 6.15 8.39
N ALA A 208 17.72 5.25 7.66
CA ALA A 208 19.08 5.45 7.13
C ALA A 208 19.10 5.20 5.61
N TRP A 209 19.50 6.19 4.86
CA TRP A 209 19.68 6.08 3.41
C TRP A 209 20.97 5.33 3.07
N LYS A 210 20.91 4.41 2.12
CA LYS A 210 22.09 3.63 1.67
C LYS A 210 23.07 4.46 0.85
N THR A 211 22.58 5.55 0.26
CA THR A 211 23.36 6.50 -0.55
C THR A 211 23.01 7.94 -0.16
N GLY A 212 23.75 8.92 -0.67
CA GLY A 212 23.45 10.36 -0.45
C GLY A 212 22.12 10.81 -1.10
N LYS A 213 21.54 10.03 -2.01
CA LYS A 213 20.24 10.34 -2.63
C LYS A 213 19.11 9.94 -1.70
N ARG A 214 18.33 10.92 -1.23
CA ARG A 214 17.20 10.72 -0.31
C ARG A 214 15.87 10.48 -1.04
N VAL A 215 15.87 9.60 -2.04
CA VAL A 215 14.70 9.21 -2.83
C VAL A 215 14.67 7.69 -2.96
N GLY A 216 13.56 7.05 -2.56
CA GLY A 216 13.47 5.62 -2.76
C GLY A 216 12.50 4.86 -1.86
N ARG A 217 12.66 3.54 -1.86
CA ARG A 217 11.81 2.54 -1.23
C ARG A 217 12.56 1.83 -0.11
N TYR A 218 11.80 1.36 0.86
CA TYR A 218 12.32 0.53 1.96
C TYR A 218 13.07 -0.70 1.43
N ARG A 219 14.15 -1.07 2.09
CA ARG A 219 15.11 -2.12 1.73
C ARG A 219 15.87 -1.88 0.42
N GLN A 220 15.34 -1.14 -0.53
CA GLN A 220 16.03 -0.83 -1.78
C GLN A 220 17.00 0.35 -1.62
N GLN A 221 16.52 1.52 -1.22
CA GLN A 221 17.30 2.74 -1.09
C GLN A 221 17.51 3.18 0.36
N TYR A 222 16.65 2.77 1.29
CA TYR A 222 16.82 3.02 2.71
C TYR A 222 16.49 1.78 3.56
N VAL A 223 17.05 1.78 4.75
CA VAL A 223 16.82 0.76 5.81
C VAL A 223 16.53 1.48 7.12
N PHE A 224 16.26 0.73 8.17
CA PHE A 224 16.14 1.26 9.51
C PHE A 224 17.29 0.79 10.39
N ARG A 225 17.70 1.63 11.33
CA ARG A 225 18.81 1.38 12.23
C ARG A 225 18.43 1.66 13.67
N CYS A 226 19.09 0.97 14.57
CA CYS A 226 19.00 1.25 16.00
C CYS A 226 19.49 2.67 16.29
N PRO A 227 18.74 3.49 17.06
CA PRO A 227 19.13 4.86 17.39
C PRO A 227 20.28 4.96 18.39
N GLU A 228 20.55 3.87 19.13
CA GLU A 228 21.55 3.88 20.20
C GLU A 228 22.97 3.99 19.65
N VAL A 229 23.74 4.94 20.15
CA VAL A 229 25.11 5.22 19.69
C VAL A 229 26.03 4.01 19.88
N SER A 230 25.87 3.30 21.02
CA SER A 230 26.60 2.08 21.31
C SER A 230 26.40 0.95 20.30
N CYS A 231 25.26 0.96 19.59
CA CYS A 231 24.93 -0.01 18.55
C CYS A 231 25.64 0.23 17.21
N ARG A 232 26.32 1.37 17.07
CA ARG A 232 27.06 1.76 15.85
C ARG A 232 26.22 1.68 14.58
N GLY A 233 24.92 1.99 14.69
CA GLY A 233 24.00 2.02 13.55
C GLY A 233 23.66 0.63 13.00
N ARG A 234 23.56 -0.40 13.83
CA ARG A 234 23.09 -1.75 13.46
C ARG A 234 21.74 -1.65 12.76
N GLU A 235 21.58 -2.34 11.65
CA GLU A 235 20.30 -2.45 10.97
C GLU A 235 19.29 -3.21 11.84
N VAL A 236 18.07 -2.70 11.91
CA VAL A 236 16.94 -3.31 12.61
C VAL A 236 15.74 -3.40 11.67
N THR A 237 14.92 -4.41 11.86
CA THR A 237 13.69 -4.57 11.09
C THR A 237 12.52 -3.99 11.90
N PRO A 238 11.81 -2.99 11.36
CA PRO A 238 10.61 -2.46 12.01
C PRO A 238 9.51 -3.51 12.13
N ALA A 239 8.66 -3.36 13.12
CA ALA A 239 7.45 -4.16 13.26
C ALA A 239 6.49 -3.93 12.08
N TRP A 240 5.69 -4.95 11.76
CA TRP A 240 4.63 -4.92 10.74
C TRP A 240 3.45 -5.78 11.16
N LEU A 241 2.30 -5.54 10.53
CA LEU A 241 1.17 -6.45 10.63
C LEU A 241 1.24 -7.51 9.53
N PRO A 242 1.01 -8.80 9.86
CA PRO A 242 1.11 -9.89 8.90
C PRO A 242 -0.07 -9.90 7.91
N ALA A 243 0.16 -10.41 6.70
CA ALA A 243 -0.90 -10.59 5.70
C ALA A 243 -1.97 -11.58 6.18
N SER A 244 -1.66 -12.49 7.09
CA SER A 244 -2.64 -13.41 7.70
C SER A 244 -3.79 -12.70 8.38
N SER A 245 -3.59 -11.48 8.88
CA SER A 245 -4.62 -10.67 9.56
C SER A 245 -5.76 -10.22 8.64
N ILE A 246 -5.54 -10.21 7.33
CA ILE A 246 -6.57 -9.79 6.36
C ILE A 246 -7.31 -10.96 5.72
N ILE A 247 -6.78 -12.17 5.82
CA ILE A 247 -7.29 -13.36 5.12
C ILE A 247 -8.59 -13.86 5.74
N ASP A 248 -9.55 -14.15 4.89
CA ASP A 248 -10.71 -14.95 5.24
C ASP A 248 -10.34 -16.44 5.21
N TRP A 249 -10.05 -16.99 6.37
CA TRP A 249 -9.64 -18.38 6.53
C TRP A 249 -10.81 -19.39 6.40
N SER A 250 -12.05 -18.93 6.33
CA SER A 250 -13.20 -19.78 6.09
C SER A 250 -13.30 -20.25 4.62
N ASP A 251 -12.75 -19.44 3.67
CA ASP A 251 -12.64 -19.80 2.26
C ASP A 251 -11.19 -20.11 1.88
N LEU A 252 -10.86 -21.37 1.76
CA LEU A 252 -9.53 -21.84 1.35
C LEU A 252 -9.40 -22.02 -0.17
N GLY A 253 -10.46 -21.84 -0.92
CA GLY A 253 -10.49 -22.01 -2.37
C GLY A 253 -10.58 -23.46 -2.84
N THR A 254 -10.52 -23.68 -4.16
CA THR A 254 -10.66 -24.99 -4.81
C THR A 254 -9.29 -25.63 -5.02
N ARG A 255 -9.20 -26.97 -4.86
CA ARG A 255 -8.00 -27.74 -5.19
C ARG A 255 -7.67 -27.56 -6.68
N ILE A 256 -6.39 -27.35 -6.99
CA ILE A 256 -5.96 -27.04 -8.37
C ILE A 256 -6.29 -28.18 -9.33
N GLY A 257 -6.04 -29.44 -8.92
CA GLY A 257 -6.36 -30.62 -9.70
C GLY A 257 -7.85 -30.84 -9.96
N ASP A 258 -8.73 -30.28 -9.14
CA ASP A 258 -10.19 -30.42 -9.27
C ASP A 258 -10.83 -29.30 -10.10
N ARG A 259 -10.04 -28.37 -10.62
CA ARG A 259 -10.58 -27.23 -11.38
C ARG A 259 -11.04 -27.64 -12.78
N PRO A 260 -12.27 -27.31 -13.18
CA PRO A 260 -12.76 -27.63 -14.53
C PRO A 260 -12.01 -26.90 -15.64
N ARG A 261 -11.34 -25.78 -15.32
CA ARG A 261 -10.47 -25.05 -16.23
C ARG A 261 -9.10 -24.90 -15.58
N PRO A 262 -8.03 -25.37 -16.22
CA PRO A 262 -6.67 -25.20 -15.71
C PRO A 262 -6.32 -23.73 -15.52
N LEU A 263 -5.46 -23.45 -14.55
CA LEU A 263 -4.87 -22.14 -14.39
C LEU A 263 -3.93 -21.83 -15.55
N ALA A 264 -3.77 -20.55 -15.88
CA ALA A 264 -2.80 -20.11 -16.89
C ALA A 264 -1.39 -20.62 -16.53
N GLU A 265 -0.62 -21.05 -17.52
CA GLU A 265 0.73 -21.61 -17.35
C GLU A 265 1.65 -20.72 -16.51
N LYS A 266 1.58 -19.38 -16.74
CA LYS A 266 2.31 -18.41 -15.92
C LYS A 266 1.92 -18.45 -14.44
N THR A 267 0.65 -18.68 -14.14
CA THR A 267 0.14 -18.84 -12.77
C THR A 267 0.64 -20.12 -12.15
N MET A 268 0.56 -21.23 -12.88
CA MET A 268 1.07 -22.54 -12.44
C MET A 268 2.58 -22.48 -12.12
N ARG A 269 3.39 -21.91 -13.00
CA ARG A 269 4.84 -21.73 -12.75
C ARG A 269 5.14 -20.93 -11.47
N ARG A 270 4.34 -19.94 -11.17
CA ARG A 270 4.50 -19.11 -9.98
C ARG A 270 4.12 -19.82 -8.69
N ILE A 271 3.06 -20.59 -8.75
CA ILE A 271 2.64 -21.45 -7.63
C ILE A 271 3.72 -22.50 -7.39
N GLN A 272 4.21 -23.17 -8.46
CA GLN A 272 5.28 -24.17 -8.34
C GLN A 272 6.55 -23.59 -7.74
N ALA A 273 6.99 -22.43 -8.18
CA ALA A 273 8.15 -21.74 -7.58
C ALA A 273 7.96 -21.43 -6.07
N GLY A 274 6.74 -21.13 -5.66
CA GLY A 274 6.38 -21.01 -4.24
C GLY A 274 6.47 -22.33 -3.50
N ILE A 275 5.92 -23.39 -4.06
CA ILE A 275 6.00 -24.78 -3.51
C ILE A 275 7.46 -25.22 -3.37
N ASP A 276 8.25 -25.11 -4.43
CA ASP A 276 9.66 -25.56 -4.47
C ASP A 276 10.48 -24.84 -3.40
N ARG A 277 10.23 -23.57 -3.22
CA ARG A 277 10.98 -22.75 -2.27
C ARG A 277 10.65 -23.03 -0.81
N TYR A 278 9.41 -23.37 -0.51
CA TYR A 278 8.83 -23.22 0.82
C TYR A 278 8.24 -24.51 1.39
N TRP A 279 7.91 -25.46 0.55
CA TRP A 279 7.39 -26.74 0.97
C TRP A 279 8.37 -27.89 0.80
N SER A 280 9.51 -27.68 0.13
CA SER A 280 10.53 -28.72 -0.14
C SER A 280 11.56 -28.92 0.96
N GLY A 281 11.58 -28.10 2.04
CA GLY A 281 12.56 -28.18 3.14
C GLY A 281 11.98 -28.74 4.47
N GLN A 282 12.89 -29.17 5.38
CA GLN A 282 12.50 -29.68 6.71
C GLN A 282 12.04 -28.59 7.69
N GLU A 283 12.44 -27.33 7.51
CA GLU A 283 11.92 -26.17 8.22
C GLU A 283 10.96 -25.41 7.31
N ARG A 284 9.67 -25.60 7.58
CA ARG A 284 8.58 -25.09 6.72
C ARG A 284 7.98 -23.84 7.33
N ASP A 285 8.68 -22.73 7.20
CA ASP A 285 8.07 -21.44 7.43
C ASP A 285 7.13 -21.09 6.26
N PRO A 286 5.96 -20.52 6.51
CA PRO A 286 5.06 -20.03 5.45
C PRO A 286 5.69 -18.87 4.70
N LEU A 287 5.25 -18.64 3.49
CA LEU A 287 5.98 -17.80 2.58
C LEU A 287 5.22 -16.83 1.74
N VAL A 288 6.00 -15.89 1.16
CA VAL A 288 5.58 -14.80 0.31
C VAL A 288 6.32 -14.81 -1.03
N VAL A 289 5.60 -14.69 -2.14
CA VAL A 289 6.15 -14.59 -3.49
C VAL A 289 5.73 -13.28 -4.17
N ASN A 290 6.66 -12.54 -4.73
CA ASN A 290 6.48 -11.22 -5.32
C ASN A 290 6.62 -11.23 -6.86
N HIS A 291 5.80 -10.44 -7.56
CA HIS A 291 5.68 -10.44 -9.01
C HIS A 291 6.06 -9.11 -9.67
N VAL A 292 7.30 -8.66 -9.56
CA VAL A 292 7.80 -7.50 -10.33
C VAL A 292 8.99 -7.91 -11.18
N SER A 293 9.12 -7.39 -12.40
CA SER A 293 10.14 -7.74 -13.40
C SER A 293 11.58 -7.69 -12.87
N GLY A 294 12.38 -8.75 -13.12
CA GLY A 294 13.79 -8.97 -12.75
C GLY A 294 14.09 -10.46 -12.60
N SER A 295 15.38 -10.85 -12.52
CA SER A 295 15.84 -12.24 -12.56
C SER A 295 15.26 -13.13 -11.45
N ASP A 296 15.03 -14.41 -11.77
CA ASP A 296 14.27 -15.41 -10.99
C ASP A 296 14.87 -15.83 -9.63
N SER A 297 16.12 -15.47 -9.32
CA SER A 297 16.85 -16.06 -8.18
C SER A 297 16.83 -15.29 -6.87
N THR A 298 16.31 -14.05 -6.82
CA THR A 298 16.51 -13.15 -5.65
C THR A 298 15.25 -12.63 -4.98
N ARG A 299 14.06 -13.14 -5.29
CA ARG A 299 12.80 -12.50 -4.89
C ARG A 299 11.87 -13.29 -3.98
N SER A 300 12.39 -14.18 -3.22
CA SER A 300 11.62 -14.84 -2.17
C SER A 300 12.27 -14.61 -0.81
N THR A 301 11.46 -14.32 0.21
CA THR A 301 11.88 -14.04 1.58
C THR A 301 11.13 -14.92 2.56
N SER A 302 11.73 -15.24 3.72
CA SER A 302 11.13 -16.03 4.81
C SER A 302 10.00 -15.25 5.52
N VAL A 303 9.07 -15.95 6.18
CA VAL A 303 8.03 -15.38 7.08
C VAL A 303 8.56 -14.43 8.15
N ARG A 304 9.85 -14.54 8.43
CA ARG A 304 10.53 -13.67 9.39
C ARG A 304 10.92 -12.33 8.79
N GLU A 305 10.67 -12.11 7.51
CA GLU A 305 11.05 -10.90 6.79
C GLU A 305 9.86 -10.17 6.14
N ALA A 306 9.93 -8.85 6.03
CA ALA A 306 8.84 -8.04 5.47
C ALA A 306 8.70 -8.14 3.94
N ALA A 307 7.48 -8.06 3.48
CA ALA A 307 7.02 -8.25 2.11
C ALA A 307 7.30 -7.07 1.16
N PRO A 308 7.59 -7.27 -0.15
CA PRO A 308 7.82 -6.21 -1.14
C PRO A 308 6.55 -5.55 -1.71
N THR A 309 6.73 -4.39 -2.37
CA THR A 309 5.68 -3.49 -2.90
C THR A 309 4.90 -4.06 -4.08
N MET A 310 3.60 -3.80 -4.14
CA MET A 310 2.71 -4.09 -5.27
C MET A 310 2.36 -2.89 -6.14
N VAL A 311 2.14 -3.13 -7.43
CA VAL A 311 1.95 -2.12 -8.47
C VAL A 311 0.57 -2.25 -9.13
N ALA A 312 -0.04 -1.13 -9.54
CA ALA A 312 -1.34 -1.06 -10.19
C ALA A 312 -1.32 -1.65 -11.61
N GLY A 313 -2.06 -2.72 -11.86
CA GLY A 313 -2.10 -3.33 -13.19
C GLY A 313 -2.86 -4.66 -13.29
N GLY A 314 -3.53 -5.15 -12.27
CA GLY A 314 -4.29 -6.42 -12.31
C GLY A 314 -4.31 -7.17 -10.99
N LEU A 315 -5.13 -8.21 -10.88
CA LEU A 315 -5.27 -9.11 -9.74
C LEU A 315 -4.03 -10.00 -9.56
N HIS A 316 -3.33 -9.94 -8.41
CA HIS A 316 -2.07 -10.65 -8.21
C HIS A 316 -1.85 -11.24 -6.82
N ALA A 317 -2.78 -11.99 -6.26
CA ALA A 317 -2.47 -12.86 -5.13
C ALA A 317 -3.43 -14.03 -4.97
N SER A 318 -2.93 -15.19 -4.59
CA SER A 318 -3.65 -16.46 -4.52
C SER A 318 -3.41 -17.19 -3.19
N LEU A 319 -4.41 -17.94 -2.71
CA LEU A 319 -4.31 -18.84 -1.54
C LEU A 319 -4.19 -20.30 -2.00
N LEU A 320 -3.28 -21.07 -1.43
CA LEU A 320 -3.07 -22.49 -1.70
C LEU A 320 -3.15 -23.35 -0.43
N VAL A 321 -4.01 -24.38 -0.38
CA VAL A 321 -4.18 -25.30 0.77
C VAL A 321 -4.04 -26.75 0.31
N PRO A 322 -3.20 -27.63 0.92
CA PRO A 322 -3.22 -29.06 0.65
C PRO A 322 -4.32 -29.80 1.41
N VAL A 323 -4.80 -30.89 0.85
CA VAL A 323 -5.77 -31.78 1.47
C VAL A 323 -5.21 -33.20 1.44
N GLU A 324 -5.18 -33.89 2.60
CA GLU A 324 -4.92 -35.32 2.65
C GLU A 324 -6.13 -36.11 2.17
N GLY A 325 -5.90 -37.10 1.31
CA GLY A 325 -6.92 -37.89 0.60
C GLY A 325 -7.68 -38.88 1.46
N ARG A 326 -8.46 -38.42 2.45
CA ARG A 326 -9.53 -39.21 3.11
C ARG A 326 -10.77 -38.36 3.31
N GLU A 327 -11.88 -38.88 2.85
CA GLU A 327 -13.21 -38.30 3.04
C GLU A 327 -13.57 -38.17 4.55
N GLY A 328 -14.12 -37.03 4.95
CA GLY A 328 -14.77 -36.82 6.23
C GLY A 328 -14.01 -36.14 7.35
N LYS A 329 -12.82 -35.53 7.12
CA LYS A 329 -12.11 -34.70 8.13
C LYS A 329 -12.05 -33.24 7.74
N ALA A 330 -12.71 -32.37 8.52
CA ALA A 330 -12.66 -30.93 8.39
C ALA A 330 -11.34 -30.35 8.98
N PRO A 331 -10.82 -29.22 8.42
CA PRO A 331 -9.71 -28.47 9.05
C PRO A 331 -10.11 -27.97 10.44
N GLN A 332 -9.17 -27.89 11.35
CA GLN A 332 -9.36 -27.37 12.70
C GLN A 332 -8.49 -26.11 12.91
N SER A 333 -9.04 -25.10 13.58
CA SER A 333 -8.31 -23.89 13.94
C SER A 333 -7.12 -24.19 14.86
N VAL A 334 -6.00 -23.49 14.69
CA VAL A 334 -4.85 -23.54 15.63
C VAL A 334 -5.20 -22.98 17.02
N ALA A 335 -6.34 -22.30 17.15
CA ALA A 335 -6.89 -21.81 18.42
C ALA A 335 -7.71 -22.84 19.17
N GLU A 336 -8.01 -24.02 18.56
CA GLU A 336 -8.75 -25.10 19.19
C GLU A 336 -7.82 -26.18 19.77
N PRO A 337 -8.26 -26.95 20.81
CA PRO A 337 -7.44 -27.99 21.42
C PRO A 337 -7.01 -29.06 20.39
N TYR A 338 -5.74 -29.46 20.48
CA TYR A 338 -5.12 -30.41 19.56
C TYR A 338 -5.84 -31.78 19.59
N ARG A 339 -6.05 -32.36 18.41
CA ARG A 339 -6.65 -33.71 18.30
C ARG A 339 -5.75 -34.80 18.88
N THR A 340 -6.33 -35.88 19.35
CA THR A 340 -5.61 -37.07 19.81
C THR A 340 -4.68 -37.58 18.70
N GLN A 341 -3.40 -37.67 18.98
CA GLN A 341 -2.41 -38.22 18.03
C GLN A 341 -2.48 -39.74 18.03
N THR A 342 -2.54 -40.31 16.83
CA THR A 342 -2.34 -41.74 16.61
C THR A 342 -0.89 -42.01 16.22
N THR A 343 -0.46 -43.27 16.22
CA THR A 343 0.92 -43.70 15.88
C THR A 343 1.30 -43.41 14.41
N ARG A 344 0.40 -42.87 13.62
CA ARG A 344 0.67 -42.36 12.26
C ARG A 344 0.72 -40.83 12.29
N ASN A 345 1.74 -40.26 11.66
CA ASN A 345 1.94 -38.80 11.54
C ASN A 345 0.88 -38.19 10.61
N GLU A 346 -0.38 -38.10 11.06
CA GLU A 346 -1.55 -37.62 10.26
C GLU A 346 -1.88 -36.15 10.53
N THR A 347 -1.16 -35.49 11.43
CA THR A 347 -1.39 -34.08 11.76
C THR A 347 -0.18 -33.25 11.35
N GLY A 348 -0.40 -32.31 10.46
CA GLY A 348 0.62 -31.35 10.05
C GLY A 348 0.12 -29.94 10.20
N LEU A 349 1.01 -29.03 10.60
CA LEU A 349 0.75 -27.61 10.59
C LEU A 349 0.62 -27.12 9.14
N LEU A 350 -0.52 -26.51 8.85
CA LEU A 350 -0.79 -25.91 7.55
C LEU A 350 -0.13 -24.52 7.53
N THR A 351 0.80 -24.30 6.63
CA THR A 351 1.45 -23.00 6.48
C THR A 351 1.07 -22.39 5.12
N PRO A 352 0.07 -21.47 5.10
CA PRO A 352 -0.39 -20.85 3.86
C PRO A 352 0.57 -19.78 3.35
N PHE A 353 0.56 -19.54 2.04
CA PHE A 353 1.26 -18.43 1.41
C PHE A 353 0.40 -17.69 0.39
N ILE A 354 0.79 -16.47 0.02
CA ILE A 354 0.11 -15.64 -0.96
C ILE A 354 0.95 -15.61 -2.24
N ALA A 355 0.37 -16.07 -3.35
CA ALA A 355 0.99 -16.00 -4.67
C ALA A 355 0.58 -14.71 -5.40
N GLU A 356 1.55 -13.97 -5.94
CA GLU A 356 1.33 -12.76 -6.72
C GLU A 356 1.36 -13.04 -8.22
N LEU A 357 0.36 -12.58 -8.98
CA LEU A 357 0.09 -13.01 -10.36
C LEU A 357 0.33 -11.90 -11.40
N ARG A 358 1.42 -11.12 -11.29
CA ARG A 358 1.75 -10.04 -12.24
C ARG A 358 2.64 -10.47 -13.41
N GLY A 359 2.63 -9.71 -14.52
CA GLY A 359 3.50 -9.94 -15.66
C GLY A 359 4.98 -9.70 -15.35
N GLY A 360 5.84 -10.71 -15.62
CA GLY A 360 7.30 -10.64 -15.50
C GLY A 360 7.84 -10.91 -14.09
N GLY A 361 8.35 -12.12 -13.82
CA GLY A 361 9.11 -12.50 -12.62
C GLY A 361 8.35 -12.40 -11.32
N SER A 362 7.51 -13.37 -11.04
CA SER A 362 6.60 -13.38 -9.89
C SER A 362 7.07 -14.26 -8.76
N THR A 363 6.80 -13.86 -7.53
CA THR A 363 7.18 -14.56 -6.30
C THR A 363 5.99 -14.76 -5.34
N ALA A 364 6.07 -15.55 -4.26
CA ALA A 364 5.04 -15.77 -3.24
C ALA A 364 5.43 -15.17 -1.89
N ARG A 365 4.48 -14.90 -0.98
CA ARG A 365 4.67 -14.35 0.37
C ARG A 365 4.01 -15.19 1.42
N THR A 366 4.53 -15.16 2.64
CA THR A 366 3.84 -15.77 3.74
C THR A 366 2.67 -14.93 4.22
N VAL A 367 1.69 -15.58 4.81
CA VAL A 367 0.58 -14.90 5.48
C VAL A 367 0.99 -14.19 6.78
N THR A 368 2.20 -14.42 7.28
CA THR A 368 2.75 -13.76 8.48
C THR A 368 3.47 -12.45 8.16
N GLU A 369 3.65 -12.14 6.87
CA GLU A 369 4.19 -10.86 6.40
C GLU A 369 3.11 -9.90 5.94
N PRO A 370 3.39 -8.58 5.83
CA PRO A 370 2.43 -7.63 5.28
C PRO A 370 2.09 -7.97 3.82
N LEU A 371 0.83 -7.85 3.45
CA LEU A 371 0.41 -7.97 2.05
C LEU A 371 1.19 -6.95 1.21
N ALA A 372 1.60 -7.34 0.01
CA ALA A 372 2.18 -6.42 -0.94
C ALA A 372 1.12 -5.40 -1.44
N THR A 373 1.51 -4.27 -2.06
CA THR A 373 0.61 -3.18 -2.48
C THR A 373 -0.55 -3.68 -3.35
N ALA A 374 -1.79 -3.53 -2.91
CA ALA A 374 -2.97 -3.70 -3.75
C ALA A 374 -3.05 -2.57 -4.80
N THR A 375 -3.46 -2.89 -6.00
CA THR A 375 -3.38 -1.99 -7.14
C THR A 375 -4.71 -1.90 -7.90
N ALA A 376 -4.93 -0.77 -8.60
CA ALA A 376 -6.19 -0.44 -9.22
C ALA A 376 -6.56 -1.28 -10.45
N SER A 377 -5.62 -2.01 -11.03
CA SER A 377 -5.86 -2.67 -12.32
C SER A 377 -6.34 -4.12 -12.22
N GLY A 378 -6.68 -4.60 -11.02
CA GLY A 378 -7.33 -5.90 -10.84
C GLY A 378 -6.89 -6.66 -9.58
N THR A 379 -7.52 -7.83 -9.33
CA THR A 379 -7.15 -8.74 -8.24
C THR A 379 -5.92 -9.55 -8.64
N HIS A 380 -4.78 -9.30 -8.01
CA HIS A 380 -3.51 -9.95 -8.34
C HIS A 380 -2.92 -10.79 -7.21
N HIS A 381 -3.70 -11.08 -6.18
CA HIS A 381 -3.27 -11.81 -4.99
C HIS A 381 -4.08 -13.09 -4.81
N GLY A 382 -3.44 -14.23 -4.68
CA GLY A 382 -4.07 -15.51 -4.41
C GLY A 382 -3.44 -16.23 -3.22
N LEU A 383 -4.25 -16.78 -2.33
CA LEU A 383 -3.84 -17.56 -1.16
C LEU A 383 -3.56 -19.01 -1.55
N THR A 384 -2.43 -19.54 -1.13
CA THR A 384 -2.00 -20.92 -1.40
C THR A 384 -1.74 -21.65 -0.08
N THR A 385 -2.36 -22.79 0.12
CA THR A 385 -2.23 -23.59 1.34
C THR A 385 -1.95 -25.05 0.99
N GLY A 386 -1.05 -25.72 1.68
CA GLY A 386 -0.76 -27.10 1.38
C GLY A 386 0.42 -27.74 2.10
N LYS A 387 0.40 -29.12 2.16
CA LYS A 387 1.47 -29.97 2.64
C LYS A 387 2.15 -30.79 1.54
N SER A 388 1.53 -30.88 0.38
CA SER A 388 2.05 -31.67 -0.73
C SER A 388 3.06 -30.86 -1.54
N THR A 389 4.08 -31.52 -2.05
CA THR A 389 4.99 -30.99 -3.07
C THR A 389 4.35 -30.97 -4.46
N SER A 390 3.16 -31.59 -4.61
CA SER A 390 2.39 -31.55 -5.85
C SER A 390 1.52 -30.31 -5.92
N ILE A 391 1.65 -29.58 -7.02
CA ILE A 391 0.82 -28.39 -7.29
C ILE A 391 -0.67 -28.75 -7.43
N GLU A 392 -0.99 -29.97 -7.89
CA GLU A 392 -2.35 -30.43 -8.07
C GLU A 392 -3.11 -30.59 -6.75
N ASP A 393 -2.40 -30.89 -5.65
CA ASP A 393 -2.99 -31.05 -4.32
C ASP A 393 -3.20 -29.71 -3.61
N ALA A 394 -2.67 -28.66 -4.17
CA ALA A 394 -2.78 -27.35 -3.60
C ALA A 394 -4.17 -26.73 -3.85
N ARG A 395 -4.70 -25.95 -2.90
CA ARG A 395 -5.92 -25.13 -3.09
C ARG A 395 -5.54 -23.72 -3.45
N PHE A 396 -6.37 -23.10 -4.26
CA PHE A 396 -6.10 -21.79 -4.84
C PHE A 396 -7.36 -20.97 -5.00
N ARG A 397 -7.36 -19.74 -4.53
CA ARG A 397 -8.31 -18.68 -4.84
C ARG A 397 -7.68 -17.31 -4.91
N MET A 398 -8.34 -16.40 -5.60
CA MET A 398 -7.95 -14.98 -5.56
C MET A 398 -8.37 -14.35 -4.23
N LEU A 399 -7.65 -13.33 -3.76
CA LEU A 399 -8.10 -12.55 -2.62
C LEU A 399 -9.38 -11.78 -3.00
N SER A 400 -10.31 -11.72 -2.06
CA SER A 400 -11.56 -10.97 -2.22
C SER A 400 -11.32 -9.44 -2.18
N PRO A 401 -12.26 -8.64 -2.70
CA PRO A 401 -12.20 -7.18 -2.54
C PRO A 401 -12.12 -6.74 -1.08
N ASP A 402 -12.78 -7.45 -0.15
CA ASP A 402 -12.72 -7.17 1.27
C ASP A 402 -11.34 -7.43 1.88
N GLU A 403 -10.67 -8.49 1.46
CA GLU A 403 -9.29 -8.76 1.88
C GLU A 403 -8.34 -7.66 1.37
N ILE A 404 -8.54 -7.19 0.12
CA ILE A 404 -7.77 -6.07 -0.44
C ILE A 404 -8.07 -4.76 0.31
N LYS A 405 -9.34 -4.49 0.65
CA LYS A 405 -9.77 -3.35 1.47
C LYS A 405 -9.08 -3.39 2.86
N ARG A 406 -9.11 -4.55 3.53
CA ARG A 406 -8.41 -4.76 4.81
C ARG A 406 -6.89 -4.59 4.69
N ALA A 407 -6.29 -5.03 3.59
CA ALA A 407 -4.85 -4.83 3.33
C ALA A 407 -4.47 -3.35 3.21
N MET A 408 -5.40 -2.51 2.78
CA MET A 408 -5.24 -1.05 2.76
C MET A 408 -5.50 -0.42 4.14
N ALA A 409 -5.92 -1.20 5.14
CA ALA A 409 -6.31 -0.76 6.47
C ALA A 409 -7.53 0.17 6.50
N PHE A 410 -8.49 0.00 5.59
CA PHE A 410 -9.81 0.57 5.76
C PHE A 410 -10.54 -0.13 6.91
N PRO A 411 -11.40 0.58 7.65
CA PRO A 411 -12.28 -0.02 8.66
C PRO A 411 -13.10 -1.19 8.12
N ALA A 412 -13.45 -2.13 8.97
CA ALA A 412 -14.19 -3.34 8.55
C ALA A 412 -15.54 -2.97 7.92
N GLU A 413 -16.22 -2.00 8.52
CA GLU A 413 -17.52 -1.46 8.10
C GLU A 413 -17.46 -0.58 6.84
N TYR A 414 -16.27 -0.18 6.39
CA TYR A 414 -16.10 0.68 5.22
C TYR A 414 -16.66 0.03 3.96
N ARG A 415 -17.57 0.71 3.28
CA ARG A 415 -18.27 0.20 2.10
C ARG A 415 -17.66 0.78 0.83
N ILE A 416 -17.12 -0.08 -0.03
CA ILE A 416 -16.64 0.31 -1.37
C ILE A 416 -17.68 -0.18 -2.38
N LEU A 417 -18.28 0.76 -3.12
CA LEU A 417 -19.36 0.49 -4.06
C LEU A 417 -18.85 -0.06 -5.39
N GLY A 418 -19.77 -0.48 -6.25
CA GLY A 418 -19.49 -0.97 -7.60
C GLY A 418 -19.19 -2.47 -7.70
N THR A 419 -18.73 -2.88 -8.87
CA THR A 419 -18.36 -4.27 -9.15
C THR A 419 -17.11 -4.68 -8.36
N LYS A 420 -16.86 -5.98 -8.21
CA LYS A 420 -15.61 -6.49 -7.60
C LYS A 420 -14.35 -5.86 -8.20
N ARG A 421 -14.36 -5.61 -9.52
CA ARG A 421 -13.26 -4.95 -10.22
C ARG A 421 -13.10 -3.48 -9.81
N ASP A 422 -14.22 -2.76 -9.67
CA ASP A 422 -14.22 -1.37 -9.24
C ASP A 422 -13.74 -1.25 -7.80
N GLN A 423 -14.20 -2.14 -6.91
CA GLN A 423 -13.78 -2.18 -5.51
C GLN A 423 -12.27 -2.39 -5.36
N VAL A 424 -11.70 -3.34 -6.11
CA VAL A 424 -10.25 -3.59 -6.13
C VAL A 424 -9.50 -2.40 -6.73
N ARG A 425 -10.02 -1.80 -7.82
CA ARG A 425 -9.44 -0.61 -8.44
C ARG A 425 -9.40 0.57 -7.48
N MET A 426 -10.51 0.85 -6.78
CA MET A 426 -10.59 1.92 -5.78
C MET A 426 -9.64 1.67 -4.60
N SER A 427 -9.66 0.45 -4.04
CA SER A 427 -8.72 0.08 -2.97
C SER A 427 -7.26 0.25 -3.39
N GLY A 428 -6.90 -0.24 -4.59
CA GLY A 428 -5.53 -0.17 -5.10
C GLY A 428 -5.02 1.24 -5.39
N ASN A 429 -5.93 2.18 -5.71
CA ASN A 429 -5.59 3.59 -5.92
C ASN A 429 -5.62 4.43 -4.63
N ALA A 430 -6.25 3.95 -3.57
CA ALA A 430 -6.43 4.71 -2.35
C ALA A 430 -5.10 4.98 -1.63
N VAL A 431 -5.09 6.04 -0.85
CA VAL A 431 -4.14 6.23 0.24
C VAL A 431 -4.48 5.26 1.37
N THR A 432 -3.50 4.75 2.08
CA THR A 432 -3.76 3.94 3.28
C THR A 432 -4.14 4.87 4.45
N PRO A 433 -5.30 4.67 5.12
CA PRO A 433 -5.72 5.50 6.25
C PRO A 433 -4.65 5.72 7.33
N PRO A 434 -3.86 4.72 7.77
CA PRO A 434 -2.80 4.94 8.75
C PRO A 434 -1.74 5.96 8.33
N ALA A 435 -1.33 5.94 7.05
CA ALA A 435 -0.34 6.90 6.56
C ALA A 435 -0.91 8.33 6.52
N ALA A 436 -2.19 8.48 6.10
CA ALA A 436 -2.86 9.77 6.13
C ALA A 436 -3.06 10.27 7.56
N ARG A 437 -3.50 9.42 8.48
CA ARG A 437 -3.66 9.73 9.90
C ARG A 437 -2.37 10.29 10.50
N ASP A 438 -1.27 9.58 10.34
CA ASP A 438 0.01 9.96 10.95
C ASP A 438 0.55 11.28 10.38
N LEU A 439 0.40 11.50 9.07
CA LEU A 439 0.81 12.75 8.41
C LEU A 439 -0.08 13.94 8.82
N VAL A 440 -1.40 13.75 8.80
CA VAL A 440 -2.36 14.79 9.22
C VAL A 440 -2.15 15.14 10.68
N ALA A 441 -1.89 14.16 11.56
CA ALA A 441 -1.62 14.42 12.96
C ALA A 441 -0.37 15.28 13.17
N ALA A 442 0.73 14.99 12.45
CA ALA A 442 1.95 15.80 12.55
C ALA A 442 1.72 17.25 12.07
N VAL A 443 0.93 17.43 11.01
CA VAL A 443 0.56 18.75 10.49
C VAL A 443 -0.39 19.47 11.45
N ALA A 444 -1.44 18.82 11.93
CA ALA A 444 -2.40 19.41 12.86
C ALA A 444 -1.72 19.92 14.15
N ALA A 445 -0.84 19.10 14.74
CA ALA A 445 -0.07 19.48 15.92
C ALA A 445 0.83 20.72 15.69
N SER A 446 1.26 20.96 14.45
CA SER A 446 2.04 22.18 14.12
C SER A 446 1.16 23.43 14.03
N LEU A 447 -0.12 23.27 13.68
CA LEU A 447 -1.08 24.38 13.56
C LEU A 447 -1.69 24.75 14.90
N GLU A 448 -1.90 23.83 15.83
CA GLU A 448 -2.44 24.08 17.17
C GLU A 448 -1.49 24.91 18.06
N GLY A 449 -0.20 24.89 17.82
CA GLY A 449 0.79 25.71 18.56
C GLY A 449 1.00 27.11 18.01
N ALA A 450 0.20 27.55 17.01
CA ALA A 450 0.29 28.87 16.37
C ALA A 450 -0.87 29.82 16.74
N ALA A 451 -1.74 29.42 17.71
CA ALA A 451 -2.86 30.22 18.20
C ALA A 451 -2.50 31.02 19.46
#